data_d33f20ce521fbf9278fd1421560c2b83
#
_entry.id   d33f20ce521fbf9278fd1421560c2b83
#
_cell.length_a   1.000
_cell.length_b   1.000
_cell.length_c   1.000
_cell.angle_alpha   90.00
_cell.angle_beta   90.00
_cell.angle_gamma   90.00
#
_symmetry.space_group_name_H-M   'P 1'
#
loop_
_entity.id
_entity.type
_entity.pdbx_description
1 polymer ?
#
loop_
_entity_poly.entity_id
_entity_poly.type
_entity_poly.pdbx_seq_one_letter_code
_entity_poly.pdbx_strand_id
1 'polypeptide(L)'
;MHLAIVQTWGLGDLTMTTPVIAEYKRIFPDSKLTLIVQGKAQAALMVGSPMVDRIVEMPPRSKRSAYPRFFWDLRRDHIDAAFLGTRIDAWWLPWVLRFLSGIKTLIGDGQRSRWLYKVHGRVDPTVHRVDRMLETFSSWTGHSPASPPTFPLPIAPGLAEANNALGDRGIRRGHFIVIHPGSSVTAGIDKRIPAAVARRVADSITHLRPDLSVVFLFGPDEIDYIAQFEQLGERQVVLHGLSLAATVSLISECAGFIGSDSGLGHLAAASGISTQTVVGPTLASETAPYGIRSRVVKRAEALACQPCWGTPLYGNCPFDVRCMTELPERQVIEHAAAWRARDL
;
A
#
# COMPACT_ATOMS: atom_id res chain seq x y z
N MET A 1 15.81 -19.93 -13.35
CA MET A 1 15.88 -19.49 -11.94
C MET A 1 14.48 -19.26 -11.42
N HIS A 2 14.22 -19.64 -10.16
CA HIS A 2 12.92 -19.49 -9.53
C HIS A 2 13.07 -18.69 -8.23
N LEU A 3 12.49 -17.48 -8.18
CA LEU A 3 12.48 -16.61 -6.99
C LEU A 3 11.14 -16.71 -6.27
N ALA A 4 11.15 -16.84 -4.96
CA ALA A 4 10.01 -16.50 -4.13
C ALA A 4 10.14 -15.09 -3.58
N ILE A 5 9.09 -14.28 -3.67
CA ILE A 5 8.99 -13.03 -2.92
C ILE A 5 7.99 -13.26 -1.78
N VAL A 6 8.42 -12.99 -0.57
CA VAL A 6 7.62 -13.24 0.65
C VAL A 6 7.22 -11.90 1.25
N GLN A 7 5.91 -11.62 1.33
CA GLN A 7 5.40 -10.43 2.01
C GLN A 7 4.20 -10.79 2.88
N THR A 8 4.35 -10.64 4.19
CA THR A 8 3.37 -11.11 5.19
C THR A 8 2.60 -9.98 5.88
N TRP A 9 2.84 -8.73 5.49
CA TRP A 9 2.18 -7.54 6.02
C TRP A 9 1.14 -6.97 5.04
N GLY A 10 0.59 -5.80 5.33
CA GLY A 10 -0.56 -5.21 4.64
C GLY A 10 -0.39 -4.93 3.14
N LEU A 11 -1.45 -4.40 2.53
CA LEU A 11 -1.47 -4.03 1.11
C LEU A 11 -0.41 -3.00 0.75
N GLY A 12 -0.18 -2.01 1.63
CA GLY A 12 0.86 -1.00 1.41
C GLY A 12 2.27 -1.60 1.38
N ASP A 13 2.57 -2.54 2.30
CA ASP A 13 3.87 -3.22 2.30
C ASP A 13 4.06 -4.10 1.05
N LEU A 14 3.00 -4.78 0.58
CA LEU A 14 3.06 -5.51 -0.68
C LEU A 14 3.26 -4.56 -1.86
N THR A 15 2.53 -3.45 -1.91
CA THR A 15 2.69 -2.45 -2.97
C THR A 15 4.13 -1.93 -3.02
N MET A 16 4.73 -1.60 -1.87
CA MET A 16 6.14 -1.19 -1.80
C MET A 16 7.12 -2.29 -2.24
N THR A 17 6.73 -3.56 -2.17
CA THR A 17 7.58 -4.69 -2.59
C THR A 17 7.49 -4.95 -4.10
N THR A 18 6.43 -4.48 -4.78
CA THR A 18 6.24 -4.76 -6.21
C THR A 18 7.35 -4.26 -7.13
N PRO A 19 8.11 -3.18 -6.84
CA PRO A 19 9.28 -2.82 -7.64
C PRO A 19 10.36 -3.91 -7.69
N VAL A 20 10.51 -4.73 -6.64
CA VAL A 20 11.43 -5.87 -6.67
C VAL A 20 10.94 -6.94 -7.64
N ILE A 21 9.61 -7.11 -7.80
CA ILE A 21 9.00 -8.00 -8.81
C ILE A 21 9.37 -7.51 -10.21
N ALA A 22 9.21 -6.20 -10.47
CA ALA A 22 9.53 -5.61 -11.76
C ALA A 22 11.02 -5.75 -12.09
N GLU A 23 11.91 -5.47 -11.15
CA GLU A 23 13.35 -5.61 -11.34
C GLU A 23 13.77 -7.07 -11.57
N TYR A 24 13.16 -8.01 -10.86
CA TYR A 24 13.43 -9.43 -11.08
C TYR A 24 13.08 -9.85 -12.51
N LYS A 25 11.90 -9.50 -12.98
CA LYS A 25 11.46 -9.84 -14.36
C LYS A 25 12.22 -9.06 -15.44
N ARG A 26 12.68 -7.83 -15.13
CA ARG A 26 13.54 -7.06 -16.03
C ARG A 26 14.92 -7.72 -16.24
N ILE A 27 15.52 -8.21 -15.15
CA ILE A 27 16.86 -8.82 -15.18
C ILE A 27 16.78 -10.28 -15.66
N PHE A 28 15.73 -11.00 -15.29
CA PHE A 28 15.54 -12.43 -15.57
C PHE A 28 14.16 -12.70 -16.20
N PRO A 29 13.94 -12.30 -17.49
CA PRO A 29 12.61 -12.32 -18.11
C PRO A 29 11.99 -13.74 -18.17
N ASP A 30 12.80 -14.77 -18.43
CA ASP A 30 12.35 -16.16 -18.55
C ASP A 30 12.31 -16.93 -17.21
N SER A 31 12.49 -16.23 -16.10
CA SER A 31 12.51 -16.85 -14.77
C SER A 31 11.10 -17.02 -14.20
N LYS A 32 10.96 -17.93 -13.24
CA LYS A 32 9.72 -18.10 -12.48
C LYS A 32 9.71 -17.25 -11.22
N LEU A 33 8.54 -16.67 -10.90
CA LEU A 33 8.30 -15.92 -9.67
C LEU A 33 7.08 -16.47 -8.93
N THR A 34 7.31 -16.88 -7.69
CA THR A 34 6.24 -17.22 -6.74
C THR A 34 6.10 -16.10 -5.72
N LEU A 35 4.91 -15.52 -5.61
CA LEU A 35 4.58 -14.56 -4.56
C LEU A 35 3.94 -15.27 -3.38
N ILE A 36 4.55 -15.21 -2.20
CA ILE A 36 4.04 -15.80 -0.95
C ILE A 36 3.51 -14.67 -0.07
N VAL A 37 2.22 -14.70 0.22
CA VAL A 37 1.51 -13.66 1.00
C VAL A 37 0.75 -14.25 2.19
N GLN A 38 0.40 -13.40 3.16
CA GLN A 38 -0.27 -13.85 4.39
C GLN A 38 -1.80 -13.78 4.32
N GLY A 39 -2.41 -13.13 3.37
CA GLY A 39 -3.84 -12.95 3.38
C GLY A 39 -4.48 -12.78 2.01
N LYS A 40 -5.79 -13.01 1.96
CA LYS A 40 -6.58 -12.96 0.72
C LYS A 40 -6.48 -11.62 -0.02
N ALA A 41 -6.43 -10.51 0.70
CA ALA A 41 -6.35 -9.18 0.09
C ALA A 41 -5.02 -9.00 -0.67
N GLN A 42 -3.89 -9.42 -0.09
CA GLN A 42 -2.60 -9.37 -0.78
C GLN A 42 -2.58 -10.30 -1.99
N ALA A 43 -3.15 -11.51 -1.86
CA ALA A 43 -3.26 -12.43 -2.98
C ALA A 43 -4.10 -11.81 -4.11
N ALA A 44 -5.28 -11.27 -3.78
CA ALA A 44 -6.20 -10.64 -4.73
C ALA A 44 -5.57 -9.45 -5.45
N LEU A 45 -4.70 -8.66 -4.79
CA LEU A 45 -4.03 -7.53 -5.40
C LEU A 45 -3.21 -7.92 -6.65
N MET A 46 -2.59 -9.08 -6.64
CA MET A 46 -1.67 -9.50 -7.70
C MET A 46 -2.26 -10.53 -8.66
N VAL A 47 -3.55 -10.89 -8.49
CA VAL A 47 -4.25 -11.77 -9.44
C VAL A 47 -4.32 -11.08 -10.81
N GLY A 48 -3.92 -11.81 -11.85
CA GLY A 48 -3.86 -11.29 -13.22
C GLY A 48 -2.59 -10.51 -13.54
N SER A 49 -1.64 -10.40 -12.61
CA SER A 49 -0.33 -9.81 -12.92
C SER A 49 0.48 -10.72 -13.86
N PRO A 50 0.94 -10.24 -15.02
CA PRO A 50 1.77 -11.04 -15.93
C PRO A 50 3.18 -11.29 -15.38
N MET A 51 3.57 -10.62 -14.31
CA MET A 51 4.89 -10.74 -13.71
C MET A 51 4.96 -11.79 -12.59
N VAL A 52 3.81 -12.35 -12.17
CA VAL A 52 3.73 -13.33 -11.08
C VAL A 52 3.20 -14.64 -11.64
N ASP A 53 4.05 -15.67 -11.67
CA ASP A 53 3.68 -16.97 -12.23
C ASP A 53 2.78 -17.78 -11.26
N ARG A 54 2.96 -17.57 -9.95
CA ARG A 54 2.18 -18.24 -8.92
C ARG A 54 2.01 -17.37 -7.68
N ILE A 55 0.80 -17.34 -7.14
CA ILE A 55 0.49 -16.71 -5.85
C ILE A 55 0.17 -17.82 -4.85
N VAL A 56 0.81 -17.77 -3.69
CA VAL A 56 0.63 -18.75 -2.62
C VAL A 56 0.23 -18.02 -1.34
N GLU A 57 -0.94 -18.32 -0.83
CA GLU A 57 -1.43 -17.77 0.44
C GLU A 57 -0.95 -18.65 1.60
N MET A 58 -0.25 -18.06 2.55
CA MET A 58 0.14 -18.73 3.79
C MET A 58 -1.11 -19.00 4.64
N PRO A 59 -1.15 -20.10 5.39
CA PRO A 59 -2.20 -20.32 6.37
C PRO A 59 -2.36 -19.11 7.31
N PRO A 60 -3.58 -18.80 7.76
CA PRO A 60 -3.81 -17.67 8.65
C PRO A 60 -3.06 -17.84 9.98
N ARG A 61 -2.68 -16.72 10.59
CA ARG A 61 -1.91 -16.72 11.85
C ARG A 61 -2.60 -17.47 12.98
N SER A 62 -3.91 -17.66 12.94
CA SER A 62 -4.68 -18.47 13.86
C SER A 62 -4.47 -20.00 13.68
N LYS A 63 -3.97 -20.42 12.50
CA LYS A 63 -3.73 -21.83 12.16
C LYS A 63 -2.23 -22.15 12.00
N ARG A 64 -1.40 -21.72 12.95
CA ARG A 64 0.07 -21.90 12.90
C ARG A 64 0.50 -23.35 12.84
N SER A 65 -0.32 -24.29 13.33
CA SER A 65 -0.07 -25.73 13.22
C SER A 65 0.04 -26.23 11.77
N ALA A 66 -0.52 -25.49 10.80
CA ALA A 66 -0.41 -25.83 9.39
C ALA A 66 0.90 -25.35 8.73
N TYR A 67 1.68 -24.48 9.40
CA TYR A 67 2.91 -23.91 8.83
C TYR A 67 3.97 -24.96 8.48
N PRO A 68 4.29 -25.96 9.33
CA PRO A 68 5.30 -26.94 8.99
C PRO A 68 5.01 -27.68 7.69
N ARG A 69 3.75 -28.12 7.51
CA ARG A 69 3.32 -28.78 6.28
C ARG A 69 3.37 -27.84 5.07
N PHE A 70 2.88 -26.61 5.23
CA PHE A 70 2.91 -25.59 4.18
C PHE A 70 4.33 -25.36 3.65
N PHE A 71 5.29 -25.11 4.54
CA PHE A 71 6.68 -24.90 4.14
C PHE A 71 7.36 -26.15 3.61
N TRP A 72 6.98 -27.33 4.09
CA TRP A 72 7.45 -28.58 3.53
C TRP A 72 6.97 -28.80 2.10
N ASP A 73 5.70 -28.50 1.82
CA ASP A 73 5.11 -28.66 0.50
C ASP A 73 5.73 -27.70 -0.53
N LEU A 74 6.23 -26.52 -0.12
CA LEU A 74 6.97 -25.59 -0.98
C LEU A 74 8.29 -26.18 -1.57
N ARG A 75 8.81 -27.25 -1.01
CA ARG A 75 9.98 -27.97 -1.59
C ARG A 75 9.74 -28.44 -3.01
N ARG A 76 8.50 -28.80 -3.33
CA ARG A 76 8.11 -29.28 -4.65
C ARG A 76 8.21 -28.20 -5.74
N ASP A 77 8.25 -26.95 -5.33
CA ASP A 77 8.34 -25.82 -6.25
C ASP A 77 9.78 -25.55 -6.71
N HIS A 78 10.77 -26.20 -6.10
CA HIS A 78 12.20 -26.02 -6.43
C HIS A 78 12.62 -24.56 -6.51
N ILE A 79 12.31 -23.79 -5.46
CA ILE A 79 12.65 -22.37 -5.36
C ILE A 79 14.14 -22.20 -5.06
N ASP A 80 14.84 -21.45 -5.92
CA ASP A 80 16.29 -21.23 -5.79
C ASP A 80 16.65 -20.19 -4.74
N ALA A 81 15.83 -19.12 -4.67
CA ALA A 81 16.05 -17.99 -3.77
C ALA A 81 14.73 -17.44 -3.22
N ALA A 82 14.77 -16.84 -2.03
CA ALA A 82 13.65 -16.09 -1.49
C ALA A 82 14.08 -14.68 -1.08
N PHE A 83 13.33 -13.69 -1.58
CA PHE A 83 13.42 -12.30 -1.15
C PHE A 83 12.33 -12.04 -0.10
N LEU A 84 12.77 -11.66 1.10
CA LEU A 84 11.87 -11.32 2.20
C LEU A 84 11.67 -9.79 2.21
N GLY A 85 10.44 -9.37 1.99
CA GLY A 85 10.06 -7.95 2.06
C GLY A 85 10.35 -7.36 3.44
N THR A 86 10.33 -6.03 3.53
CA THR A 86 10.58 -5.33 4.79
C THR A 86 9.52 -5.65 5.86
N ARG A 87 9.86 -5.42 7.14
CA ARG A 87 9.02 -5.69 8.33
C ARG A 87 8.72 -7.17 8.59
N ILE A 88 9.43 -8.08 8.01
CA ILE A 88 9.26 -9.49 8.37
C ILE A 88 9.99 -9.76 9.69
N ASP A 89 9.36 -9.39 10.80
CA ASP A 89 9.89 -9.59 12.17
C ASP A 89 9.77 -11.04 12.66
N ALA A 90 9.18 -11.90 11.85
CA ALA A 90 9.03 -13.33 12.16
C ALA A 90 10.39 -14.03 12.10
N TRP A 91 11.12 -14.03 13.22
CA TRP A 91 12.47 -14.63 13.35
C TRP A 91 12.53 -16.09 12.88
N TRP A 92 11.43 -16.81 12.98
CA TRP A 92 11.30 -18.22 12.58
C TRP A 92 11.18 -18.39 11.05
N LEU A 93 10.74 -17.37 10.31
CA LEU A 93 10.45 -17.48 8.88
C LEU A 93 11.70 -17.79 8.04
N PRO A 94 12.86 -17.14 8.22
CA PRO A 94 14.09 -17.53 7.52
C PRO A 94 14.49 -18.98 7.80
N TRP A 95 14.25 -19.46 9.02
CA TRP A 95 14.54 -20.86 9.40
C TRP A 95 13.68 -21.86 8.63
N VAL A 96 12.36 -21.65 8.58
CA VAL A 96 11.48 -22.58 7.86
C VAL A 96 11.69 -22.52 6.35
N LEU A 97 11.94 -21.35 5.79
CA LEU A 97 12.30 -21.22 4.37
C LEU A 97 13.61 -21.97 4.06
N ARG A 98 14.62 -21.84 4.91
CA ARG A 98 15.92 -22.49 4.72
C ARG A 98 15.86 -24.00 4.92
N PHE A 99 15.26 -24.47 6.00
CA PHE A 99 15.36 -25.88 6.42
C PHE A 99 14.14 -26.72 6.07
N LEU A 100 12.91 -26.19 6.15
CA LEU A 100 11.72 -26.92 5.75
C LEU A 100 11.45 -26.81 4.25
N SER A 101 11.54 -25.62 3.65
CA SER A 101 11.32 -25.45 2.21
C SER A 101 12.55 -25.73 1.36
N GLY A 102 13.74 -25.83 1.97
CA GLY A 102 14.99 -26.15 1.27
C GLY A 102 15.57 -25.00 0.43
N ILE A 103 15.07 -23.77 0.60
CA ILE A 103 15.53 -22.59 -0.14
C ILE A 103 16.93 -22.18 0.34
N LYS A 104 17.92 -22.25 -0.54
CA LYS A 104 19.33 -22.05 -0.15
C LYS A 104 19.74 -20.60 -0.04
N THR A 105 19.15 -19.71 -0.81
CA THR A 105 19.50 -18.29 -0.87
C THR A 105 18.38 -17.46 -0.29
N LEU A 106 18.63 -16.81 0.86
CA LEU A 106 17.71 -15.84 1.45
C LEU A 106 18.28 -14.43 1.29
N ILE A 107 17.43 -13.48 0.93
CA ILE A 107 17.75 -12.08 0.68
C ILE A 107 16.74 -11.24 1.47
N GLY A 108 17.17 -10.21 2.17
CA GLY A 108 16.27 -9.33 2.94
C GLY A 108 16.96 -8.61 4.07
N ASP A 109 16.19 -7.88 4.89
CA ASP A 109 16.69 -7.01 5.96
C ASP A 109 16.34 -7.52 7.38
N GLY A 110 15.99 -8.79 7.53
CA GLY A 110 15.59 -9.38 8.81
C GLY A 110 16.66 -9.27 9.89
N GLN A 111 16.37 -8.57 10.99
CA GLN A 111 17.36 -8.30 12.04
C GLN A 111 17.71 -9.53 12.87
N ARG A 112 16.73 -10.38 13.11
CA ARG A 112 16.94 -11.67 13.79
C ARG A 112 17.32 -12.74 12.76
N SER A 113 18.21 -13.64 13.12
CA SER A 113 18.70 -14.70 12.22
C SER A 113 19.46 -14.18 10.99
N ARG A 114 20.14 -13.05 11.12
CA ARG A 114 20.90 -12.36 10.05
C ARG A 114 21.86 -13.28 9.30
N TRP A 115 22.48 -14.23 9.99
CA TRP A 115 23.43 -15.18 9.43
C TRP A 115 22.81 -16.19 8.43
N LEU A 116 21.46 -16.30 8.37
CA LEU A 116 20.77 -17.12 7.39
C LEU A 116 20.68 -16.45 6.02
N TYR A 117 20.83 -15.13 5.97
CA TYR A 117 20.73 -14.38 4.73
C TYR A 117 22.07 -14.39 3.98
N LYS A 118 22.02 -14.72 2.68
CA LYS A 118 23.17 -14.58 1.80
C LYS A 118 23.46 -13.12 1.50
N VAL A 119 22.40 -12.33 1.32
CA VAL A 119 22.46 -10.87 1.21
C VAL A 119 21.55 -10.28 2.25
N HIS A 120 22.15 -9.52 3.16
CA HIS A 120 21.43 -8.85 4.24
C HIS A 120 21.42 -7.33 4.00
N GLY A 121 20.21 -6.80 3.81
CA GLY A 121 19.97 -5.37 3.63
C GLY A 121 20.21 -4.57 4.91
N ARG A 122 20.60 -3.31 4.73
CA ARG A 122 20.73 -2.36 5.83
C ARG A 122 19.34 -1.87 6.25
N VAL A 123 19.05 -1.82 7.55
CA VAL A 123 17.88 -1.14 8.09
C VAL A 123 18.27 0.28 8.48
N ASP A 124 17.72 1.23 7.75
CA ASP A 124 17.91 2.65 8.00
C ASP A 124 16.53 3.36 7.88
N PRO A 125 15.98 3.85 9.00
CA PRO A 125 14.66 4.47 9.00
C PRO A 125 14.62 5.83 8.27
N THR A 126 15.77 6.40 7.93
CA THR A 126 15.85 7.63 7.13
C THR A 126 15.74 7.36 5.63
N VAL A 127 15.93 6.11 5.19
CA VAL A 127 15.84 5.68 3.82
C VAL A 127 14.51 4.95 3.61
N HIS A 128 13.80 5.31 2.54
CA HIS A 128 12.50 4.72 2.24
C HIS A 128 12.59 3.21 2.00
N ARG A 129 11.57 2.45 2.42
CA ARG A 129 11.57 0.98 2.31
C ARG A 129 11.71 0.47 0.88
N VAL A 130 11.13 1.16 -0.09
CA VAL A 130 11.29 0.81 -1.52
C VAL A 130 12.76 0.87 -1.91
N ASP A 131 13.44 1.95 -1.56
CA ASP A 131 14.86 2.13 -1.91
C ASP A 131 15.74 1.09 -1.22
N ARG A 132 15.50 0.82 0.07
CA ARG A 132 16.22 -0.24 0.81
C ARG A 132 16.03 -1.63 0.19
N MET A 133 14.82 -1.97 -0.24
CA MET A 133 14.54 -3.26 -0.89
C MET A 133 15.23 -3.36 -2.24
N LEU A 134 15.20 -2.30 -3.04
CA LEU A 134 15.86 -2.25 -4.33
C LEU A 134 17.40 -2.30 -4.18
N GLU A 135 17.97 -1.60 -3.20
CA GLU A 135 19.39 -1.68 -2.89
C GLU A 135 19.81 -3.09 -2.47
N THR A 136 19.02 -3.72 -1.58
CA THR A 136 19.26 -5.10 -1.15
C THR A 136 19.18 -6.08 -2.33
N PHE A 137 18.20 -5.90 -3.21
CA PHE A 137 18.03 -6.71 -4.41
C PHE A 137 19.17 -6.50 -5.41
N SER A 138 19.58 -5.24 -5.62
CA SER A 138 20.75 -4.85 -6.43
C SER A 138 22.03 -5.50 -5.92
N SER A 139 22.25 -5.52 -4.61
CA SER A 139 23.41 -6.17 -3.98
C SER A 139 23.45 -7.68 -4.23
N TRP A 140 22.29 -8.31 -4.43
CA TRP A 140 22.22 -9.72 -4.79
C TRP A 140 22.49 -9.98 -6.27
N THR A 141 21.91 -9.14 -7.14
CA THR A 141 21.94 -9.36 -8.60
C THR A 141 23.16 -8.75 -9.28
N GLY A 142 23.80 -7.77 -8.66
CA GLY A 142 24.86 -6.97 -9.27
C GLY A 142 24.36 -5.94 -10.30
N HIS A 143 23.03 -5.74 -10.43
CA HIS A 143 22.42 -4.81 -11.38
C HIS A 143 21.81 -3.60 -10.66
N SER A 144 22.03 -2.41 -11.20
CA SER A 144 21.37 -1.20 -10.69
C SER A 144 19.87 -1.24 -10.99
N PRO A 145 19.02 -0.81 -10.03
CA PRO A 145 17.58 -0.75 -10.25
C PRO A 145 17.21 0.35 -11.24
N ALA A 146 16.05 0.21 -11.87
CA ALA A 146 15.47 1.27 -12.69
C ALA A 146 15.11 2.50 -11.83
N SER A 147 15.28 3.69 -12.41
CA SER A 147 14.90 4.95 -11.76
C SER A 147 14.11 5.82 -12.75
N PRO A 148 12.86 6.18 -12.45
CA PRO A 148 12.09 5.79 -11.26
C PRO A 148 11.72 4.30 -11.26
N PRO A 149 11.45 3.69 -10.09
CA PRO A 149 11.03 2.30 -10.00
C PRO A 149 9.64 2.08 -10.60
N THR A 150 9.41 0.90 -11.18
CA THR A 150 8.12 0.49 -11.74
C THR A 150 7.31 -0.29 -10.71
N PHE A 151 6.02 0.03 -10.61
CA PHE A 151 5.05 -0.67 -9.75
C PHE A 151 4.07 -1.46 -10.64
N PRO A 152 4.24 -2.77 -10.82
CA PRO A 152 3.45 -3.58 -11.75
C PRO A 152 2.11 -4.01 -11.15
N LEU A 153 1.20 -3.06 -10.94
CA LEU A 153 -0.15 -3.35 -10.46
C LEU A 153 -1.07 -3.82 -11.60
N PRO A 154 -1.84 -4.91 -11.42
CA PRO A 154 -2.84 -5.34 -12.39
C PRO A 154 -4.10 -4.46 -12.30
N ILE A 155 -4.24 -3.48 -13.20
CA ILE A 155 -5.36 -2.53 -13.22
C ILE A 155 -6.57 -3.09 -13.98
N ALA A 156 -6.35 -3.73 -15.12
CA ALA A 156 -7.41 -4.16 -16.04
C ALA A 156 -8.52 -5.06 -15.42
N PRO A 157 -8.23 -5.99 -14.50
CA PRO A 157 -9.25 -6.92 -13.98
C PRO A 157 -10.45 -6.26 -13.31
N GLY A 158 -10.31 -5.06 -12.77
CA GLY A 158 -11.37 -4.35 -12.03
C GLY A 158 -12.11 -3.27 -12.81
N LEU A 159 -11.73 -3.00 -14.06
CA LEU A 159 -12.24 -1.86 -14.83
C LEU A 159 -13.75 -1.86 -15.02
N ALA A 160 -14.33 -3.02 -15.34
CA ALA A 160 -15.77 -3.11 -15.57
C ALA A 160 -16.58 -2.78 -14.31
N GLU A 161 -16.21 -3.34 -13.17
CA GLU A 161 -16.87 -3.07 -11.88
C GLU A 161 -16.69 -1.61 -11.46
N ALA A 162 -15.49 -1.06 -11.61
CA ALA A 162 -15.20 0.34 -11.29
C ALA A 162 -16.04 1.30 -12.15
N ASN A 163 -16.11 1.05 -13.46
CA ASN A 163 -16.90 1.86 -14.39
C ASN A 163 -18.39 1.82 -14.10
N ASN A 164 -18.93 0.64 -13.76
CA ASN A 164 -20.33 0.51 -13.36
C ASN A 164 -20.61 1.32 -12.10
N ALA A 165 -19.76 1.19 -11.07
CA ALA A 165 -19.91 1.93 -9.83
C ALA A 165 -19.86 3.46 -10.00
N LEU A 166 -19.04 3.96 -10.92
CA LEU A 166 -19.01 5.38 -11.30
C LEU A 166 -20.24 5.79 -12.11
N GLY A 167 -20.64 4.97 -13.10
CA GLY A 167 -21.80 5.21 -13.97
C GLY A 167 -23.11 5.26 -13.20
N ASP A 168 -23.34 4.36 -12.26
CA ASP A 168 -24.52 4.32 -11.37
C ASP A 168 -24.66 5.60 -10.51
N ARG A 169 -23.59 6.36 -10.36
CA ARG A 169 -23.54 7.62 -9.61
C ARG A 169 -23.40 8.84 -10.50
N GLY A 170 -23.45 8.68 -11.83
CA GLY A 170 -23.31 9.78 -12.80
C GLY A 170 -21.91 10.43 -12.81
N ILE A 171 -20.88 9.70 -12.38
CA ILE A 171 -19.51 10.21 -12.31
C ILE A 171 -18.77 9.88 -13.60
N ARG A 172 -18.23 10.91 -14.26
CA ARG A 172 -17.41 10.74 -15.44
C ARG A 172 -16.00 10.25 -15.07
N ARG A 173 -15.51 9.22 -15.76
CA ARG A 173 -14.13 8.73 -15.64
C ARG A 173 -13.13 9.86 -15.83
N GLY A 174 -12.07 9.87 -15.06
CA GLY A 174 -11.05 10.92 -15.10
C GLY A 174 -11.45 12.27 -14.49
N HIS A 175 -12.74 12.50 -14.22
CA HIS A 175 -13.28 13.73 -13.69
C HIS A 175 -13.70 13.66 -12.23
N PHE A 176 -12.92 12.95 -11.44
CA PHE A 176 -13.16 12.84 -9.99
C PHE A 176 -11.86 12.73 -9.19
N ILE A 177 -11.94 13.13 -7.96
CA ILE A 177 -10.90 12.98 -6.95
C ILE A 177 -11.37 11.92 -5.97
N VAL A 178 -10.49 11.01 -5.57
CA VAL A 178 -10.76 10.05 -4.50
C VAL A 178 -10.29 10.64 -3.18
N ILE A 179 -11.17 10.63 -2.18
CA ILE A 179 -10.80 10.87 -0.78
C ILE A 179 -11.01 9.57 0.01
N HIS A 180 -9.93 9.04 0.58
CA HIS A 180 -9.96 7.89 1.47
C HIS A 180 -9.53 8.30 2.88
N PRO A 181 -10.45 8.77 3.71
CA PRO A 181 -10.11 9.24 5.05
C PRO A 181 -9.92 8.11 6.06
N GLY A 182 -10.21 6.88 5.66
CA GLY A 182 -10.23 5.70 6.49
C GLY A 182 -8.85 5.07 6.72
N SER A 183 -8.83 4.07 7.58
CA SER A 183 -7.73 3.12 7.75
C SER A 183 -8.27 1.84 8.36
N SER A 184 -7.61 0.71 8.07
CA SER A 184 -7.96 -0.59 8.65
C SER A 184 -7.95 -0.55 10.18
N VAL A 185 -8.94 -1.19 10.80
CA VAL A 185 -9.03 -1.31 12.27
C VAL A 185 -7.77 -1.95 12.85
N THR A 186 -7.18 -2.92 12.16
CA THR A 186 -5.92 -3.57 12.60
C THR A 186 -4.70 -2.65 12.52
N ALA A 187 -4.70 -1.67 11.65
CA ALA A 187 -3.66 -0.64 11.58
C ALA A 187 -3.91 0.51 12.58
N GLY A 188 -5.11 0.56 13.18
CA GLY A 188 -5.54 1.52 14.17
C GLY A 188 -6.26 2.73 13.59
N ILE A 189 -7.28 3.16 14.30
CA ILE A 189 -8.18 4.26 13.91
C ILE A 189 -7.55 5.65 14.03
N ASP A 190 -6.47 5.80 14.80
CA ASP A 190 -5.77 7.08 15.02
C ASP A 190 -5.07 7.62 13.75
N LYS A 191 -5.06 6.82 12.68
CA LYS A 191 -4.59 7.26 11.34
C LYS A 191 -5.70 7.87 10.49
N ARG A 192 -6.96 7.75 10.89
CA ARG A 192 -8.10 8.25 10.11
C ARG A 192 -8.08 9.78 10.05
N ILE A 193 -8.35 10.33 8.88
CA ILE A 193 -8.62 11.76 8.75
C ILE A 193 -10.01 12.01 9.32
N PRO A 194 -10.22 12.88 10.29
CA PRO A 194 -11.54 13.14 10.85
C PRO A 194 -12.57 13.48 9.76
N ALA A 195 -13.78 12.92 9.86
CA ALA A 195 -14.82 13.07 8.84
C ALA A 195 -15.14 14.55 8.56
N ALA A 196 -15.19 15.38 9.60
CA ALA A 196 -15.42 16.82 9.46
C ALA A 196 -14.33 17.51 8.61
N VAL A 197 -13.05 17.10 8.77
CA VAL A 197 -11.93 17.63 7.97
C VAL A 197 -12.06 17.16 6.52
N ALA A 198 -12.29 15.86 6.30
CA ALA A 198 -12.43 15.29 4.97
C ALA A 198 -13.59 15.93 4.20
N ARG A 199 -14.72 16.19 4.86
CA ARG A 199 -15.90 16.85 4.27
C ARG A 199 -15.61 18.31 3.89
N ARG A 200 -15.01 19.11 4.79
CA ARG A 200 -14.61 20.49 4.46
C ARG A 200 -13.66 20.58 3.25
N VAL A 201 -12.71 19.64 3.19
CA VAL A 201 -11.79 19.53 2.03
C VAL A 201 -12.58 19.22 0.76
N ALA A 202 -13.51 18.27 0.81
CA ALA A 202 -14.35 17.89 -0.33
C ALA A 202 -15.26 19.05 -0.79
N ASP A 203 -15.91 19.75 0.14
CA ASP A 203 -16.77 20.91 -0.14
C ASP A 203 -15.98 22.01 -0.86
N SER A 204 -14.79 22.31 -0.35
CA SER A 204 -13.91 23.31 -0.95
C SER A 204 -13.45 22.92 -2.36
N ILE A 205 -13.08 21.66 -2.56
CA ILE A 205 -12.64 21.14 -3.87
C ILE A 205 -13.81 21.22 -4.87
N THR A 206 -14.99 20.74 -4.52
CA THR A 206 -16.15 20.76 -5.44
C THR A 206 -16.62 22.18 -5.74
N HIS A 207 -16.40 23.13 -4.83
CA HIS A 207 -16.66 24.55 -5.07
C HIS A 207 -15.64 25.18 -6.06
N LEU A 208 -14.34 24.92 -5.84
CA LEU A 208 -13.26 25.47 -6.68
C LEU A 208 -13.15 24.78 -8.04
N ARG A 209 -13.57 23.53 -8.15
CA ARG A 209 -13.46 22.68 -9.32
C ARG A 209 -14.83 22.09 -9.69
N PRO A 210 -15.70 22.89 -10.35
CA PRO A 210 -17.03 22.43 -10.79
C PRO A 210 -16.98 21.32 -11.84
N ASP A 211 -15.85 21.08 -12.46
CA ASP A 211 -15.57 20.01 -13.42
C ASP A 211 -15.21 18.66 -12.76
N LEU A 212 -15.01 18.64 -11.44
CA LEU A 212 -14.63 17.44 -10.71
C LEU A 212 -15.70 17.02 -9.69
N SER A 213 -15.88 15.73 -9.55
CA SER A 213 -16.61 15.10 -8.43
C SER A 213 -15.66 14.62 -7.35
N VAL A 214 -16.16 14.42 -6.14
CA VAL A 214 -15.42 13.77 -5.06
C VAL A 214 -16.04 12.41 -4.73
N VAL A 215 -15.22 11.39 -4.73
CA VAL A 215 -15.57 10.03 -4.34
C VAL A 215 -14.93 9.72 -3.00
N PHE A 216 -15.73 9.62 -1.95
CA PHE A 216 -15.28 9.03 -0.69
C PHE A 216 -15.24 7.52 -0.83
N LEU A 217 -14.06 6.94 -0.75
CA LEU A 217 -13.84 5.52 -0.96
C LEU A 217 -13.55 4.83 0.38
N PHE A 218 -14.27 3.74 0.66
CA PHE A 218 -14.14 2.99 1.91
C PHE A 218 -13.95 1.50 1.68
N GLY A 219 -13.11 0.89 2.51
CA GLY A 219 -12.92 -0.54 2.59
C GLY A 219 -13.94 -1.24 3.51
N PRO A 220 -13.92 -2.59 3.56
CA PRO A 220 -14.86 -3.36 4.36
C PRO A 220 -14.73 -3.14 5.88
N ASP A 221 -13.56 -2.73 6.34
CA ASP A 221 -13.27 -2.49 7.78
C ASP A 221 -13.75 -1.11 8.26
N GLU A 222 -14.45 -0.33 7.41
CA GLU A 222 -14.72 1.09 7.65
C GLU A 222 -16.23 1.40 7.64
N ILE A 223 -17.09 0.39 7.68
CA ILE A 223 -18.55 0.54 7.59
C ILE A 223 -19.08 1.49 8.67
N ASP A 224 -18.60 1.36 9.90
CA ASP A 224 -19.02 2.24 11.00
C ASP A 224 -18.59 3.70 10.78
N TYR A 225 -17.54 3.91 10.01
CA TYR A 225 -17.03 5.24 9.68
C TYR A 225 -17.83 5.92 8.57
N ILE A 226 -18.41 5.14 7.66
CA ILE A 226 -19.23 5.62 6.53
C ILE A 226 -20.43 6.45 7.02
N ALA A 227 -21.03 6.08 8.15
CA ALA A 227 -22.18 6.80 8.73
C ALA A 227 -21.90 8.30 8.99
N GLN A 228 -20.64 8.71 9.12
CA GLN A 228 -20.24 10.10 9.27
C GLN A 228 -20.21 10.88 7.94
N PHE A 229 -20.49 10.22 6.82
CA PHE A 229 -20.50 10.81 5.46
C PHE A 229 -21.91 10.83 4.86
N GLU A 230 -22.92 10.96 5.70
CA GLU A 230 -24.29 11.26 5.29
C GLU A 230 -24.42 12.74 4.91
N GLN A 231 -25.42 13.07 4.09
CA GLN A 231 -25.73 14.45 3.63
C GLN A 231 -24.53 15.15 2.94
N LEU A 232 -24.03 14.52 1.90
CA LEU A 232 -22.97 15.03 1.05
C LEU A 232 -23.52 16.05 0.03
N GLY A 233 -22.63 16.92 -0.49
CA GLY A 233 -22.93 17.86 -1.56
C GLY A 233 -23.24 17.16 -2.90
N GLU A 234 -23.82 17.91 -3.86
CA GLU A 234 -24.31 17.34 -5.15
C GLU A 234 -23.28 16.51 -5.93
N ARG A 235 -21.99 16.86 -5.87
CA ARG A 235 -20.92 16.18 -6.60
C ARG A 235 -20.03 15.36 -5.70
N GLN A 236 -20.59 14.89 -4.61
CA GLN A 236 -19.90 14.07 -3.64
C GLN A 236 -20.66 12.77 -3.44
N VAL A 237 -19.97 11.65 -3.51
CA VAL A 237 -20.56 10.32 -3.35
C VAL A 237 -19.70 9.44 -2.45
N VAL A 238 -20.36 8.46 -1.81
CA VAL A 238 -19.69 7.38 -1.11
C VAL A 238 -19.68 6.14 -1.99
N LEU A 239 -18.50 5.54 -2.16
CA LEU A 239 -18.35 4.20 -2.73
C LEU A 239 -17.71 3.27 -1.70
N HIS A 240 -18.31 2.12 -1.53
CA HIS A 240 -17.82 1.02 -0.67
C HIS A 240 -18.23 -0.34 -1.24
N GLY A 241 -17.66 -1.40 -0.71
CA GLY A 241 -18.02 -2.76 -1.12
C GLY A 241 -17.44 -3.19 -2.47
N LEU A 242 -16.58 -2.38 -3.10
CA LEU A 242 -15.88 -2.75 -4.32
C LEU A 242 -14.88 -3.87 -4.08
N SER A 243 -14.69 -4.72 -5.07
CA SER A 243 -13.56 -5.64 -5.08
C SER A 243 -12.23 -4.86 -5.03
N LEU A 244 -11.16 -5.49 -4.54
CA LEU A 244 -9.85 -4.82 -4.51
C LEU A 244 -9.37 -4.49 -5.94
N ALA A 245 -9.66 -5.35 -6.92
CA ALA A 245 -9.34 -5.08 -8.31
C ALA A 245 -10.07 -3.83 -8.83
N ALA A 246 -11.38 -3.70 -8.54
CA ALA A 246 -12.16 -2.50 -8.89
C ALA A 246 -11.66 -1.25 -8.16
N THR A 247 -11.27 -1.39 -6.89
CA THR A 247 -10.68 -0.30 -6.10
C THR A 247 -9.39 0.22 -6.75
N VAL A 248 -8.49 -0.68 -7.18
CA VAL A 248 -7.25 -0.30 -7.89
C VAL A 248 -7.55 0.37 -9.21
N SER A 249 -8.48 -0.19 -10.00
CA SER A 249 -8.90 0.36 -11.29
C SER A 249 -9.51 1.76 -11.12
N LEU A 250 -10.43 1.93 -10.18
CA LEU A 250 -11.06 3.22 -9.86
C LEU A 250 -10.01 4.27 -9.48
N ILE A 251 -9.09 3.93 -8.58
CA ILE A 251 -8.01 4.84 -8.17
C ILE A 251 -7.13 5.20 -9.37
N SER A 252 -6.81 4.25 -10.25
CA SER A 252 -5.96 4.53 -11.41
C SER A 252 -6.59 5.49 -12.43
N GLU A 253 -7.91 5.68 -12.38
CA GLU A 253 -8.66 6.57 -13.27
C GLU A 253 -8.99 7.93 -12.66
N CYS A 254 -8.74 8.17 -11.38
CA CYS A 254 -9.04 9.47 -10.76
C CYS A 254 -8.05 10.57 -11.21
N ALA A 255 -8.47 11.83 -11.07
CA ALA A 255 -7.61 12.99 -11.27
C ALA A 255 -6.57 13.15 -10.16
N GLY A 256 -6.89 12.67 -8.96
CA GLY A 256 -5.99 12.69 -7.81
C GLY A 256 -6.58 11.97 -6.60
N PHE A 257 -5.73 11.68 -5.64
CA PHE A 257 -6.04 10.95 -4.43
C PHE A 257 -5.62 11.71 -3.18
N ILE A 258 -6.52 11.84 -2.22
CA ILE A 258 -6.23 12.35 -0.86
C ILE A 258 -6.58 11.24 0.12
N GLY A 259 -5.68 10.89 1.03
CA GLY A 259 -5.99 9.85 1.99
C GLY A 259 -5.12 9.85 3.23
N SER A 260 -5.52 9.04 4.19
CA SER A 260 -4.70 8.69 5.33
C SER A 260 -3.52 7.81 4.90
N ASP A 261 -2.54 7.65 5.77
CA ASP A 261 -1.44 6.67 5.59
C ASP A 261 -1.97 5.24 5.67
N SER A 262 -2.42 4.74 4.52
CA SER A 262 -3.12 3.46 4.35
C SER A 262 -2.68 2.74 3.08
N GLY A 263 -3.08 1.47 2.94
CA GLY A 263 -2.78 0.68 1.74
C GLY A 263 -3.25 1.32 0.44
N LEU A 264 -4.41 2.02 0.44
CA LEU A 264 -4.95 2.67 -0.77
C LEU A 264 -4.11 3.87 -1.21
N GLY A 265 -3.49 4.62 -0.29
CA GLY A 265 -2.54 5.68 -0.62
C GLY A 265 -1.31 5.14 -1.38
N HIS A 266 -0.80 3.98 -0.97
CA HIS A 266 0.29 3.31 -1.69
C HIS A 266 -0.14 2.85 -3.08
N LEU A 267 -1.34 2.32 -3.23
CA LEU A 267 -1.89 1.92 -4.54
C LEU A 267 -2.06 3.11 -5.46
N ALA A 268 -2.54 4.25 -4.96
CA ALA A 268 -2.68 5.48 -5.73
C ALA A 268 -1.33 6.00 -6.25
N ALA A 269 -0.33 6.07 -5.38
CA ALA A 269 1.01 6.49 -5.76
C ALA A 269 1.65 5.53 -6.78
N ALA A 270 1.50 4.23 -6.56
CA ALA A 270 1.99 3.17 -7.46
C ALA A 270 1.31 3.19 -8.83
N SER A 271 0.06 3.66 -8.91
CA SER A 271 -0.68 3.87 -10.17
C SER A 271 -0.27 5.17 -10.89
N GLY A 272 0.70 5.94 -10.34
CA GLY A 272 1.16 7.20 -10.93
C GLY A 272 0.22 8.38 -10.75
N ILE A 273 -0.79 8.25 -9.89
CA ILE A 273 -1.77 9.29 -9.59
C ILE A 273 -1.17 10.34 -8.65
N SER A 274 -1.53 11.61 -8.86
CA SER A 274 -1.20 12.69 -7.93
C SER A 274 -1.82 12.39 -6.57
N THR A 275 -0.98 12.20 -5.55
CA THR A 275 -1.40 11.68 -4.24
C THR A 275 -0.98 12.62 -3.13
N GLN A 276 -1.91 12.92 -2.23
CA GLN A 276 -1.64 13.59 -0.96
C GLN A 276 -1.97 12.64 0.18
N THR A 277 -0.96 12.30 0.98
CA THR A 277 -1.13 11.38 2.11
C THR A 277 -0.96 12.11 3.42
N VAL A 278 -2.00 12.08 4.23
CA VAL A 278 -1.98 12.62 5.59
C VAL A 278 -1.25 11.65 6.49
N VAL A 279 -0.15 12.11 7.08
CA VAL A 279 0.70 11.32 7.96
C VAL A 279 0.77 11.98 9.33
N GLY A 280 0.28 11.27 10.33
CA GLY A 280 0.34 11.69 11.74
C GLY A 280 1.23 10.78 12.58
N PRO A 281 0.77 9.57 12.94
CA PRO A 281 1.47 8.68 13.87
C PRO A 281 2.71 7.99 13.29
N THR A 282 2.84 7.89 11.96
CA THR A 282 3.86 7.08 11.28
C THR A 282 5.08 7.91 10.87
N LEU A 283 6.17 7.22 10.52
CA LEU A 283 7.40 7.83 10.02
C LEU A 283 7.35 7.92 8.49
N ALA A 284 7.02 9.11 7.98
CA ALA A 284 6.83 9.35 6.55
C ALA A 284 8.06 9.03 5.70
N SER A 285 9.28 9.34 6.19
CA SER A 285 10.53 9.04 5.47
C SER A 285 10.70 7.56 5.16
N GLU A 286 10.15 6.71 6.00
CA GLU A 286 10.28 5.26 5.86
C GLU A 286 9.16 4.64 5.00
N THR A 287 7.91 5.10 5.17
CA THR A 287 6.73 4.38 4.70
C THR A 287 5.68 5.22 3.99
N ALA A 288 5.91 6.48 3.67
CA ALA A 288 4.91 7.23 2.90
C ALA A 288 4.70 6.61 1.51
N PRO A 289 3.52 6.76 0.88
CA PRO A 289 3.32 6.33 -0.50
C PRO A 289 4.42 6.83 -1.43
N TYR A 290 5.07 5.91 -2.13
CA TYR A 290 6.26 6.17 -2.93
C TYR A 290 5.88 6.55 -4.37
N GLY A 291 6.30 7.72 -4.82
CA GLY A 291 6.05 8.17 -6.19
C GLY A 291 6.42 9.64 -6.39
N ILE A 292 6.79 9.99 -7.63
CA ILE A 292 7.19 11.37 -7.98
C ILE A 292 6.05 12.39 -7.86
N ARG A 293 4.80 11.92 -7.85
CA ARG A 293 3.59 12.73 -7.69
C ARG A 293 2.98 12.59 -6.29
N SER A 294 3.69 11.92 -5.37
CA SER A 294 3.23 11.75 -3.99
C SER A 294 3.72 12.89 -3.11
N ARG A 295 2.81 13.38 -2.27
CA ARG A 295 3.09 14.39 -1.25
C ARG A 295 2.66 13.90 0.11
N VAL A 296 3.47 14.20 1.10
CA VAL A 296 3.12 14.02 2.51
C VAL A 296 2.49 15.29 3.03
N VAL A 297 1.33 15.15 3.66
CA VAL A 297 0.63 16.21 4.39
C VAL A 297 0.73 15.88 5.88
N LYS A 298 1.25 16.78 6.65
CA LYS A 298 1.37 16.64 8.12
C LYS A 298 1.14 17.98 8.79
N ARG A 299 0.83 17.96 10.08
CA ARG A 299 0.81 19.16 10.92
C ARG A 299 2.12 19.93 10.78
N ALA A 300 2.05 21.25 10.77
CA ALA A 300 3.23 22.11 10.57
C ALA A 300 4.32 21.85 11.60
N GLU A 301 3.93 21.70 12.86
CA GLU A 301 4.83 21.40 13.96
C GLU A 301 4.62 19.96 14.44
N ALA A 302 5.68 19.19 14.55
CA ALA A 302 5.62 17.84 15.08
C ALA A 302 5.25 17.87 16.57
N LEU A 303 4.41 16.92 16.98
CA LEU A 303 4.13 16.69 18.40
C LEU A 303 5.23 15.83 19.03
N ALA A 304 5.50 16.02 20.32
CA ALA A 304 6.54 15.28 21.04
C ALA A 304 6.38 13.74 20.99
N CYS A 305 5.16 13.25 20.71
CA CYS A 305 4.88 11.81 20.56
C CYS A 305 5.18 11.26 19.17
N GLN A 306 5.45 12.10 18.15
CA GLN A 306 5.60 11.63 16.77
C GLN A 306 7.04 11.21 16.44
N PRO A 307 7.23 10.07 15.75
CA PRO A 307 6.20 9.07 15.39
C PRO A 307 5.83 8.19 16.60
N CYS A 308 4.54 7.90 16.78
CA CYS A 308 4.09 7.06 17.89
C CYS A 308 3.60 5.66 17.47
N TRP A 309 3.45 5.42 16.17
CA TRP A 309 3.01 4.11 15.66
C TRP A 309 3.98 3.00 16.09
N GLY A 310 3.42 1.92 16.66
CA GLY A 310 4.21 0.83 17.23
C GLY A 310 4.72 1.08 18.66
N THR A 311 4.35 2.20 19.29
CA THR A 311 4.62 2.49 20.69
C THR A 311 3.34 2.36 21.55
N PRO A 312 3.43 2.28 22.88
CA PRO A 312 2.27 2.27 23.76
C PRO A 312 1.37 3.51 23.69
N LEU A 313 1.86 4.62 23.13
CA LEU A 313 1.10 5.85 22.95
C LEU A 313 0.09 5.76 21.79
N TYR A 314 0.34 4.86 20.82
CA TYR A 314 -0.57 4.65 19.71
C TYR A 314 -1.84 3.93 20.20
N GLY A 315 -3.01 4.49 19.91
CA GLY A 315 -4.30 4.05 20.47
C GLY A 315 -4.63 4.65 21.85
N ASN A 316 -3.66 5.34 22.50
CA ASN A 316 -3.84 6.03 23.77
C ASN A 316 -3.25 7.46 23.67
N CYS A 317 -3.68 8.20 22.64
CA CYS A 317 -3.08 9.47 22.30
C CYS A 317 -3.28 10.55 23.38
N PRO A 318 -2.21 11.10 23.99
CA PRO A 318 -2.33 12.14 25.03
C PRO A 318 -2.62 13.54 24.46
N PHE A 319 -2.71 13.68 23.13
CA PHE A 319 -2.90 14.94 22.41
C PHE A 319 -4.16 14.94 21.55
N ASP A 320 -5.19 14.13 21.86
CA ASP A 320 -6.47 14.06 21.13
C ASP A 320 -6.31 13.93 19.61
N VAL A 321 -5.31 13.16 19.19
CA VAL A 321 -4.98 12.92 17.78
C VAL A 321 -4.76 14.21 16.97
N ARG A 322 -4.24 15.27 17.59
CA ARG A 322 -4.01 16.59 16.96
C ARG A 322 -3.15 16.51 15.69
N CYS A 323 -2.30 15.50 15.55
CA CYS A 323 -1.57 15.23 14.32
C CYS A 323 -2.47 14.96 13.11
N MET A 324 -3.74 14.56 13.34
CA MET A 324 -4.73 14.28 12.29
C MET A 324 -5.88 15.29 12.27
N THR A 325 -6.10 16.07 13.32
CA THR A 325 -7.16 17.08 13.40
C THR A 325 -6.68 18.48 13.01
N GLU A 326 -5.41 18.80 13.23
CA GLU A 326 -4.80 20.10 12.93
C GLU A 326 -3.98 20.05 11.62
N LEU A 327 -4.65 19.68 10.53
CA LEU A 327 -4.02 19.58 9.21
C LEU A 327 -3.99 20.95 8.52
N PRO A 328 -3.03 21.18 7.63
CA PRO A 328 -2.99 22.37 6.77
C PRO A 328 -4.01 22.25 5.62
N GLU A 329 -5.32 22.27 5.95
CA GLU A 329 -6.43 22.05 4.99
C GLU A 329 -6.32 22.94 3.76
N ARG A 330 -5.99 24.22 3.94
CA ARG A 330 -5.80 25.15 2.83
C ARG A 330 -4.77 24.64 1.82
N GLN A 331 -3.64 24.14 2.29
CA GLN A 331 -2.58 23.60 1.44
C GLN A 331 -3.05 22.35 0.68
N VAL A 332 -3.81 21.45 1.36
CA VAL A 332 -4.41 20.26 0.73
C VAL A 332 -5.34 20.66 -0.40
N ILE A 333 -6.22 21.64 -0.16
CA ILE A 333 -7.21 22.13 -1.12
C ILE A 333 -6.53 22.80 -2.33
N GLU A 334 -5.58 23.71 -2.10
CA GLU A 334 -4.83 24.41 -3.16
C GLU A 334 -4.11 23.42 -4.10
N HIS A 335 -3.48 22.39 -3.53
CA HIS A 335 -2.82 21.36 -4.34
C HIS A 335 -3.82 20.51 -5.12
N ALA A 336 -4.94 20.12 -4.51
CA ALA A 336 -5.95 19.30 -5.17
C ALA A 336 -6.67 20.11 -6.29
N ALA A 337 -6.91 21.40 -6.06
CA ALA A 337 -7.49 22.30 -7.07
C ALA A 337 -6.61 22.45 -8.32
N ALA A 338 -5.29 22.23 -8.20
CA ALA A 338 -4.37 22.26 -9.33
C ALA A 338 -4.35 20.96 -10.15
N TRP A 339 -4.99 19.90 -9.70
CA TRP A 339 -5.03 18.64 -10.46
C TRP A 339 -5.94 18.75 -11.68
N ARG A 340 -5.52 18.14 -12.78
CA ARG A 340 -6.27 18.17 -14.03
C ARG A 340 -7.15 16.94 -14.16
N ALA A 341 -8.35 17.13 -14.66
CA ALA A 341 -9.17 16.05 -15.16
C ALA A 341 -8.40 15.25 -16.22
N ARG A 342 -8.69 13.98 -16.36
CA ARG A 342 -8.02 13.07 -17.29
C ARG A 342 -9.03 12.63 -18.35
N ASP A 343 -8.69 12.81 -19.61
CA ASP A 343 -9.45 12.23 -20.71
C ASP A 343 -9.03 10.77 -20.89
N LEU A 344 -9.93 9.83 -20.53
CA LEU A 344 -9.69 8.38 -20.48
C LEU A 344 -10.61 7.65 -21.49
#